data_519f6041437b9da585a649df46242d87
#
_entry.id   519f6041437b9da585a649df46242d87
#
_cell.length_a   1.000
_cell.length_b   1.000
_cell.length_c   1.000
_cell.angle_alpha   90.00
_cell.angle_beta   90.00
_cell.angle_gamma   90.00
#
_symmetry.space_group_name_H-M   'P 1'
#
loop_
_entity.id
_entity.type
_entity.pdbx_description
1 polymer ?
#
loop_
_entity_poly.entity_id
_entity_poly.type
_entity_poly.pdbx_seq_one_letter_code
_entity_poly.pdbx_strand_id
1 'polypeptide(L)'
;MSSPGRYSATGVFVCFEGGEGSGKSTQARLLADALREAGRDVLLTFEPGDTPVGKEIRRIVLDPATGHLTDRTEALLYAADKAEHVEKVVTPALDRRAVVITDRYVDTALAYQGVGRGLDAGELEHVLRWATGDLRPHLTVLLDVEPSAGLGRFEERDRIEAESLEFHQRAREGFRALAAASPDHYLVLDASAERDHIAAQIRDRVEGLLP
;
A
#
# COMPACT_ATOMS: atom_id res chain seq x y z
N MET A 1 18.96 9.49 11.50
CA MET A 1 17.48 9.67 11.49
C MET A 1 17.11 10.07 10.07
N SER A 2 16.38 9.23 9.33
CA SER A 2 15.86 9.61 8.02
C SER A 2 14.86 10.76 8.18
N SER A 3 14.87 11.72 7.25
CA SER A 3 13.88 12.82 7.21
C SER A 3 12.46 12.23 7.16
N PRO A 4 11.46 12.87 7.79
CA PRO A 4 10.09 12.34 7.87
C PRO A 4 9.35 12.20 6.53
N GLY A 5 10.01 12.50 5.40
CA GLY A 5 9.38 12.50 4.07
C GLY A 5 8.54 13.75 3.82
N ARG A 6 8.00 13.86 2.60
CA ARG A 6 7.21 15.01 2.14
C ARG A 6 5.72 14.66 2.12
N TYR A 7 4.91 15.43 2.81
CA TYR A 7 3.45 15.36 2.71
C TYR A 7 2.93 16.37 1.68
N SER A 8 1.81 16.05 1.02
CA SER A 8 1.12 17.03 0.18
C SER A 8 0.60 18.19 1.04
N ALA A 9 0.74 19.41 0.54
CA ALA A 9 0.20 20.61 1.19
C ALA A 9 -1.21 20.95 0.71
N THR A 10 -1.73 20.25 -0.29
CA THR A 10 -2.98 20.60 -0.99
C THR A 10 -4.06 19.55 -0.84
N GLY A 11 -3.81 18.32 -1.26
CA GLY A 11 -4.74 17.19 -1.15
C GLY A 11 -4.37 16.26 0.00
N VAL A 12 -5.29 15.38 0.38
CA VAL A 12 -5.08 14.35 1.41
C VAL A 12 -4.75 13.02 0.75
N PHE A 13 -3.68 12.38 1.20
CA PHE A 13 -3.25 11.09 0.68
C PHE A 13 -3.39 10.00 1.76
N VAL A 14 -4.19 8.98 1.49
CA VAL A 14 -4.44 7.83 2.36
C VAL A 14 -4.00 6.56 1.67
N CYS A 15 -3.25 5.72 2.35
CA CYS A 15 -2.80 4.43 1.86
C CYS A 15 -3.42 3.28 2.66
N PHE A 16 -3.82 2.22 1.98
CA PHE A 16 -4.23 0.95 2.61
C PHE A 16 -3.12 -0.08 2.44
N GLU A 17 -2.69 -0.66 3.54
CA GLU A 17 -1.63 -1.66 3.61
C GLU A 17 -2.08 -2.91 4.39
N GLY A 18 -1.33 -3.98 4.23
CA GLY A 18 -1.59 -5.25 4.90
C GLY A 18 -1.40 -6.46 3.99
N GLY A 19 -1.43 -7.64 4.58
CA GLY A 19 -1.25 -8.92 3.90
C GLY A 19 -2.31 -9.23 2.84
N GLU A 20 -2.10 -10.33 2.15
CA GLU A 20 -3.06 -10.81 1.15
C GLU A 20 -4.41 -11.16 1.81
N GLY A 21 -5.51 -10.88 1.11
CA GLY A 21 -6.86 -11.16 1.62
C GLY A 21 -7.30 -10.34 2.84
N SER A 22 -6.56 -9.31 3.27
CA SER A 22 -6.92 -8.49 4.44
C SER A 22 -8.12 -7.56 4.22
N GLY A 23 -8.63 -7.43 2.98
CA GLY A 23 -9.79 -6.60 2.69
C GLY A 23 -9.48 -5.15 2.30
N LYS A 24 -8.23 -4.81 2.00
CA LYS A 24 -7.78 -3.45 1.60
C LYS A 24 -8.66 -2.84 0.52
N SER A 25 -8.78 -3.50 -0.61
CA SER A 25 -9.56 -3.00 -1.76
C SER A 25 -11.04 -2.77 -1.43
N THR A 26 -11.60 -3.58 -0.52
CA THR A 26 -12.98 -3.41 -0.04
C THR A 26 -13.10 -2.16 0.81
N GLN A 27 -12.22 -1.99 1.80
CA GLN A 27 -12.24 -0.84 2.69
C GLN A 27 -11.88 0.46 1.98
N ALA A 28 -10.92 0.44 1.05
CA ALA A 28 -10.56 1.58 0.23
C ALA A 28 -11.74 2.06 -0.63
N ARG A 29 -12.52 1.12 -1.18
CA ARG A 29 -13.73 1.43 -1.95
C ARG A 29 -14.84 2.01 -1.07
N LEU A 30 -15.10 1.41 0.09
CA LEU A 30 -16.10 1.92 1.05
C LEU A 30 -15.77 3.35 1.50
N LEU A 31 -14.51 3.63 1.80
CA LEU A 31 -14.06 4.99 2.14
C LEU A 31 -14.26 5.95 0.96
N ALA A 32 -13.85 5.54 -0.25
CA ALA A 32 -13.97 6.38 -1.45
C ALA A 32 -15.43 6.75 -1.74
N ASP A 33 -16.33 5.78 -1.61
CA ASP A 33 -17.75 6.00 -1.87
C ASP A 33 -18.37 6.93 -0.82
N ALA A 34 -18.09 6.72 0.46
CA ALA A 34 -18.56 7.60 1.53
C ALA A 34 -18.08 9.05 1.37
N LEU A 35 -16.81 9.25 0.98
CA LEU A 35 -16.26 10.60 0.75
C LEU A 35 -16.86 11.26 -0.51
N ARG A 36 -17.14 10.49 -1.56
CA ARG A 36 -17.83 11.00 -2.76
C ARG A 36 -19.27 11.41 -2.45
N GLU A 37 -19.98 10.61 -1.66
CA GLU A 37 -21.35 10.94 -1.17
C GLU A 37 -21.33 12.24 -0.33
N ALA A 38 -20.24 12.48 0.41
CA ALA A 38 -20.01 13.74 1.12
C ALA A 38 -19.55 14.91 0.22
N GLY A 39 -19.53 14.73 -1.11
CA GLY A 39 -19.20 15.77 -2.10
C GLY A 39 -17.69 16.03 -2.27
N ARG A 40 -16.82 15.13 -1.84
CA ARG A 40 -15.36 15.27 -2.02
C ARG A 40 -14.91 14.80 -3.40
N ASP A 41 -13.90 15.45 -3.98
CA ASP A 41 -13.15 14.90 -5.14
C ASP A 41 -12.25 13.76 -4.63
N VAL A 42 -12.50 12.54 -5.11
CA VAL A 42 -11.80 11.34 -4.63
C VAL A 42 -11.22 10.56 -5.80
N LEU A 43 -9.91 10.39 -5.78
CA LEU A 43 -9.20 9.41 -6.61
C LEU A 43 -8.99 8.13 -5.80
N LEU A 44 -9.57 7.02 -6.28
CA LEU A 44 -9.26 5.68 -5.80
C LEU A 44 -8.33 5.01 -6.81
N THR A 45 -7.17 4.56 -6.36
CA THR A 45 -6.09 3.99 -7.18
C THR A 45 -5.43 2.81 -6.47
N PHE A 46 -4.46 2.16 -7.10
CA PHE A 46 -3.78 0.98 -6.54
C PHE A 46 -2.38 0.79 -7.11
N GLU A 47 -1.53 0.05 -6.41
CA GLU A 47 -0.21 -0.38 -6.86
C GLU A 47 -0.01 -1.90 -6.67
N PRO A 48 0.73 -2.54 -7.59
CA PRO A 48 1.18 -2.02 -8.86
C PRO A 48 0.07 -2.05 -9.91
N GLY A 49 0.13 -1.15 -10.93
CA GLY A 49 -0.60 -1.38 -12.18
C GLY A 49 -1.61 -0.35 -12.63
N ASP A 50 -1.76 0.79 -11.96
CA ASP A 50 -2.79 1.80 -12.34
C ASP A 50 -2.29 2.84 -13.38
N THR A 51 -1.25 2.50 -14.13
CA THR A 51 -0.79 3.23 -15.31
C THR A 51 -0.55 2.27 -16.47
N PRO A 52 -0.45 2.74 -17.73
CA PRO A 52 -0.11 1.86 -18.84
C PRO A 52 1.22 1.11 -18.64
N VAL A 53 2.26 1.79 -18.17
CA VAL A 53 3.56 1.17 -17.82
C VAL A 53 3.39 0.25 -16.61
N GLY A 54 2.68 0.70 -15.59
CA GLY A 54 2.40 -0.08 -14.40
C GLY A 54 1.69 -1.41 -14.68
N LYS A 55 0.78 -1.46 -15.66
CA LYS A 55 0.12 -2.70 -16.08
C LYS A 55 1.10 -3.75 -16.59
N GLU A 56 2.11 -3.33 -17.37
CA GLU A 56 3.16 -4.22 -17.84
C GLU A 56 4.06 -4.69 -16.69
N ILE A 57 4.41 -3.77 -15.78
CA ILE A 57 5.16 -4.12 -14.57
C ILE A 57 4.36 -5.12 -13.73
N ARG A 58 3.08 -4.86 -13.48
CA ARG A 58 2.19 -5.77 -12.73
C ARG A 58 2.18 -7.16 -13.34
N ARG A 59 2.05 -7.26 -14.66
CA ARG A 59 2.10 -8.56 -15.37
C ARG A 59 3.40 -9.28 -15.08
N ILE A 60 4.55 -8.59 -15.14
CA ILE A 60 5.85 -9.21 -14.88
C ILE A 60 5.97 -9.68 -13.42
N VAL A 61 5.58 -8.83 -12.45
CA VAL A 61 5.82 -9.12 -11.03
C VAL A 61 4.81 -10.10 -10.42
N LEU A 62 3.61 -10.26 -11.01
CA LEU A 62 2.56 -11.11 -10.46
C LEU A 62 2.30 -12.39 -11.26
N ASP A 63 2.60 -12.41 -12.56
CA ASP A 63 2.34 -13.59 -13.41
C ASP A 63 3.24 -14.77 -13.01
N PRO A 64 2.69 -15.92 -12.61
CA PRO A 64 3.46 -17.13 -12.34
C PRO A 64 4.34 -17.59 -13.53
N ALA A 65 3.91 -17.29 -14.76
CA ALA A 65 4.68 -17.62 -15.97
C ALA A 65 5.99 -16.83 -16.09
N THR A 66 6.15 -15.71 -15.38
CA THR A 66 7.43 -14.98 -15.30
C THR A 66 8.52 -15.80 -14.62
N GLY A 67 8.14 -16.73 -13.74
CA GLY A 67 9.08 -17.52 -12.96
C GLY A 67 9.76 -16.74 -11.87
N HIS A 68 10.97 -17.17 -11.50
CA HIS A 68 11.74 -16.53 -10.42
C HIS A 68 12.39 -15.23 -10.92
N LEU A 69 12.11 -14.14 -10.22
CA LEU A 69 12.85 -12.88 -10.34
C LEU A 69 13.90 -12.80 -9.22
N THR A 70 15.07 -12.23 -9.50
CA THR A 70 16.00 -11.90 -8.41
C THR A 70 15.39 -10.82 -7.53
N ASP A 71 15.67 -10.84 -6.23
CA ASP A 71 15.05 -9.95 -5.24
C ASP A 71 15.22 -8.47 -5.59
N ARG A 72 16.41 -8.06 -6.06
CA ARG A 72 16.67 -6.69 -6.51
C ARG A 72 15.88 -6.32 -7.76
N THR A 73 15.75 -7.24 -8.73
CA THR A 73 14.92 -7.01 -9.93
C THR A 73 13.47 -6.80 -9.56
N GLU A 74 12.92 -7.63 -8.67
CA GLU A 74 11.56 -7.50 -8.16
C GLU A 74 11.36 -6.13 -7.48
N ALA A 75 12.25 -5.76 -6.57
CA ALA A 75 12.21 -4.48 -5.86
C ALA A 75 12.28 -3.26 -6.80
N LEU A 76 13.17 -3.31 -7.81
CA LEU A 76 13.31 -2.23 -8.80
C LEU A 76 12.08 -2.10 -9.70
N LEU A 77 11.42 -3.20 -10.06
CA LEU A 77 10.18 -3.16 -10.82
C LEU A 77 9.05 -2.51 -10.01
N TYR A 78 8.91 -2.85 -8.72
CA TYR A 78 7.96 -2.17 -7.84
C TYR A 78 8.28 -0.70 -7.64
N ALA A 79 9.57 -0.33 -7.55
CA ALA A 79 9.99 1.07 -7.47
C ALA A 79 9.68 1.84 -8.75
N ALA A 80 9.86 1.23 -9.93
CA ALA A 80 9.53 1.83 -11.22
C ALA A 80 8.02 2.06 -11.38
N ASP A 81 7.18 1.11 -10.96
CA ASP A 81 5.72 1.29 -10.93
C ASP A 81 5.34 2.49 -10.07
N LYS A 82 5.90 2.59 -8.85
CA LYS A 82 5.64 3.70 -7.93
C LYS A 82 6.04 5.05 -8.52
N ALA A 83 7.20 5.13 -9.17
CA ALA A 83 7.67 6.37 -9.79
C ALA A 83 6.69 6.87 -10.86
N GLU A 84 6.25 5.99 -11.76
CA GLU A 84 5.27 6.32 -12.80
C GLU A 84 3.91 6.67 -12.21
N HIS A 85 3.45 5.92 -11.20
CA HIS A 85 2.17 6.12 -10.55
C HIS A 85 2.11 7.45 -9.79
N VAL A 86 3.13 7.77 -9.01
CA VAL A 86 3.20 9.04 -8.27
C VAL A 86 3.19 10.23 -9.21
N GLU A 87 4.00 10.19 -10.26
CA GLU A 87 4.14 11.30 -11.20
C GLU A 87 2.87 11.52 -12.06
N LYS A 88 2.27 10.43 -12.55
CA LYS A 88 1.16 10.51 -13.51
C LYS A 88 -0.23 10.53 -12.89
N VAL A 89 -0.37 9.99 -11.69
CA VAL A 89 -1.70 9.73 -11.10
C VAL A 89 -1.85 10.44 -9.76
N VAL A 90 -0.95 10.17 -8.80
CA VAL A 90 -1.12 10.64 -7.42
C VAL A 90 -0.89 12.14 -7.31
N THR A 91 0.27 12.63 -7.78
CA THR A 91 0.64 14.05 -7.66
C THR A 91 -0.37 14.97 -8.34
N PRO A 92 -0.80 14.74 -9.61
CA PRO A 92 -1.81 15.59 -10.24
C PRO A 92 -3.17 15.60 -9.52
N ALA A 93 -3.53 14.52 -8.84
CA ALA A 93 -4.75 14.46 -8.04
C ALA A 93 -4.60 15.28 -6.74
N LEU A 94 -3.48 15.15 -6.05
CA LEU A 94 -3.20 15.95 -4.85
C LEU A 94 -3.13 17.45 -5.16
N ASP A 95 -2.54 17.84 -6.30
CA ASP A 95 -2.43 19.23 -6.73
C ASP A 95 -3.80 19.89 -6.97
N ARG A 96 -4.81 19.13 -7.45
CA ARG A 96 -6.20 19.61 -7.57
C ARG A 96 -7.01 19.48 -6.28
N ARG A 97 -6.36 19.18 -5.14
CA ARG A 97 -6.94 19.05 -3.79
C ARG A 97 -7.86 17.84 -3.63
N ALA A 98 -7.69 16.80 -4.42
CA ALA A 98 -8.43 15.56 -4.25
C ALA A 98 -7.98 14.81 -2.97
N VAL A 99 -8.87 13.96 -2.46
CA VAL A 99 -8.50 12.89 -1.54
C VAL A 99 -8.04 11.71 -2.38
N VAL A 100 -6.76 11.36 -2.28
CA VAL A 100 -6.18 10.19 -2.96
C VAL A 100 -6.18 9.02 -2.01
N ILE A 101 -6.77 7.91 -2.43
CA ILE A 101 -6.82 6.64 -1.69
C ILE A 101 -6.12 5.59 -2.56
N THR A 102 -5.04 5.01 -2.05
CA THR A 102 -4.33 3.94 -2.76
C THR A 102 -4.41 2.61 -2.01
N ASP A 103 -4.64 1.53 -2.75
CA ASP A 103 -4.44 0.16 -2.26
C ASP A 103 -2.99 -0.23 -2.55
N ARG A 104 -2.18 -0.29 -1.51
CA ARG A 104 -0.72 -0.44 -1.45
C ARG A 104 0.07 0.80 -1.86
N TYR A 105 1.26 0.92 -1.26
CA TYR A 105 2.26 1.95 -1.57
C TYR A 105 3.67 1.48 -1.16
N VAL A 106 4.48 2.37 -0.58
CA VAL A 106 5.89 2.13 -0.22
C VAL A 106 6.04 1.01 0.80
N ASP A 107 5.16 0.95 1.81
CA ASP A 107 5.29 0.01 2.92
C ASP A 107 5.11 -1.44 2.47
N THR A 108 4.30 -1.69 1.43
CA THR A 108 4.25 -3.02 0.79
C THR A 108 5.64 -3.46 0.34
N ALA A 109 6.41 -2.60 -0.34
CA ALA A 109 7.75 -2.98 -0.80
C ALA A 109 8.74 -3.18 0.37
N LEU A 110 8.67 -2.35 1.41
CA LEU A 110 9.49 -2.52 2.62
C LEU A 110 9.18 -3.83 3.35
N ALA A 111 7.90 -4.19 3.43
CA ALA A 111 7.48 -5.44 4.09
C ALA A 111 7.83 -6.68 3.26
N TYR A 112 7.53 -6.68 1.96
CA TYR A 112 7.70 -7.86 1.10
C TYR A 112 9.12 -8.01 0.56
N GLN A 113 9.68 -6.99 -0.10
CA GLN A 113 11.02 -7.04 -0.66
C GLN A 113 12.10 -6.79 0.41
N GLY A 114 11.84 -5.91 1.36
CA GLY A 114 12.75 -5.69 2.51
C GLY A 114 12.75 -6.90 3.42
N VAL A 115 11.78 -7.02 4.31
CA VAL A 115 11.75 -8.06 5.36
C VAL A 115 11.48 -9.45 4.76
N GLY A 116 10.54 -9.57 3.82
CA GLY A 116 10.15 -10.84 3.18
C GLY A 116 11.29 -11.49 2.38
N ARG A 117 11.95 -10.74 1.49
CA ARG A 117 13.10 -11.19 0.67
C ARG A 117 14.45 -11.03 1.37
N GLY A 118 14.52 -10.28 2.47
CA GLY A 118 15.77 -10.04 3.20
C GLY A 118 16.71 -9.02 2.53
N LEU A 119 16.19 -8.10 1.72
CA LEU A 119 16.97 -6.97 1.22
C LEU A 119 17.27 -5.98 2.36
N ASP A 120 18.40 -5.27 2.26
CA ASP A 120 18.73 -4.22 3.22
C ASP A 120 17.65 -3.13 3.21
N ALA A 121 17.05 -2.92 4.37
CA ALA A 121 15.91 -2.02 4.53
C ALA A 121 16.29 -0.55 4.24
N GLY A 122 17.51 -0.13 4.57
CA GLY A 122 17.99 1.23 4.34
C GLY A 122 18.25 1.51 2.86
N GLU A 123 18.88 0.56 2.14
CA GLU A 123 19.08 0.67 0.69
C GLU A 123 17.73 0.70 -0.04
N LEU A 124 16.81 -0.19 0.33
CA LEU A 124 15.49 -0.26 -0.28
C LEU A 124 14.67 1.01 -0.01
N GLU A 125 14.65 1.50 1.24
CA GLU A 125 14.00 2.77 1.59
C GLU A 125 14.54 3.93 0.76
N HIS A 126 15.85 4.00 0.55
CA HIS A 126 16.48 5.04 -0.28
C HIS A 126 15.98 5.02 -1.74
N VAL A 127 15.91 3.83 -2.33
CA VAL A 127 15.40 3.63 -3.71
C VAL A 127 13.93 4.03 -3.80
N LEU A 128 13.11 3.61 -2.85
CA LEU A 128 11.67 3.91 -2.83
C LEU A 128 11.39 5.40 -2.62
N ARG A 129 12.14 6.06 -1.73
CA ARG A 129 12.05 7.51 -1.50
C ARG A 129 12.44 8.30 -2.74
N TRP A 130 13.51 7.91 -3.42
CA TRP A 130 13.89 8.51 -4.70
C TRP A 130 12.81 8.30 -5.76
N ALA A 131 12.27 7.09 -5.90
CA ALA A 131 11.23 6.75 -6.87
C ALA A 131 9.94 7.54 -6.67
N THR A 132 9.56 7.81 -5.42
CA THR A 132 8.31 8.50 -5.07
C THR A 132 8.48 10.01 -4.87
N GLY A 133 9.68 10.57 -5.11
CA GLY A 133 9.97 11.97 -4.79
C GLY A 133 9.75 12.28 -3.30
N ASP A 134 9.98 11.29 -2.45
CA ASP A 134 9.80 11.33 -1.00
C ASP A 134 8.34 11.59 -0.54
N LEU A 135 7.35 11.44 -1.43
CA LEU A 135 5.94 11.64 -1.11
C LEU A 135 5.45 10.55 -0.14
N ARG A 136 4.84 10.98 0.96
CA ARG A 136 4.25 10.09 1.98
C ARG A 136 2.74 10.28 2.10
N PRO A 137 1.98 9.22 2.38
CA PRO A 137 0.58 9.33 2.81
C PRO A 137 0.46 10.16 4.09
N HIS A 138 -0.65 10.85 4.28
CA HIS A 138 -0.99 11.49 5.56
C HIS A 138 -1.43 10.44 6.59
N LEU A 139 -1.97 9.32 6.11
CA LEU A 139 -2.39 8.19 6.93
C LEU A 139 -2.15 6.90 6.16
N THR A 140 -1.56 5.92 6.83
CA THR A 140 -1.53 4.52 6.40
C THR A 140 -2.51 3.70 7.25
N VAL A 141 -3.50 3.10 6.61
CA VAL A 141 -4.42 2.14 7.24
C VAL A 141 -3.86 0.74 7.07
N LEU A 142 -3.37 0.15 8.15
CA LEU A 142 -2.87 -1.22 8.16
C LEU A 142 -3.97 -2.18 8.59
N LEU A 143 -4.42 -3.03 7.66
CA LEU A 143 -5.34 -4.13 7.94
C LEU A 143 -4.52 -5.39 8.28
N ASP A 144 -4.35 -5.65 9.59
CA ASP A 144 -3.59 -6.80 10.06
C ASP A 144 -4.43 -8.08 10.00
N VAL A 145 -3.94 -9.06 9.26
CA VAL A 145 -4.58 -10.38 9.11
C VAL A 145 -3.53 -11.49 9.31
N GLU A 146 -3.95 -12.58 9.91
CA GLU A 146 -3.11 -13.78 9.94
C GLU A 146 -2.93 -14.33 8.52
N PRO A 147 -1.67 -14.54 8.04
CA PRO A 147 -1.43 -14.94 6.64
C PRO A 147 -2.18 -16.19 6.20
N SER A 148 -2.29 -17.20 7.06
CA SER A 148 -3.03 -18.42 6.75
C SER A 148 -4.53 -18.16 6.49
N ALA A 149 -5.12 -17.23 7.23
CA ALA A 149 -6.52 -16.82 7.05
C ALA A 149 -6.71 -15.96 5.80
N GLY A 150 -5.76 -15.07 5.50
CA GLY A 150 -5.80 -14.22 4.31
C GLY A 150 -5.64 -15.01 3.02
N LEU A 151 -4.59 -15.82 2.94
CA LEU A 151 -4.29 -16.68 1.77
C LEU A 151 -5.35 -17.76 1.52
N GLY A 152 -6.05 -18.20 2.55
CA GLY A 152 -7.14 -19.17 2.44
C GLY A 152 -8.37 -18.65 1.67
N ARG A 153 -8.42 -17.36 1.34
CA ARG A 153 -9.50 -16.74 0.57
C ARG A 153 -9.34 -16.86 -0.95
N PHE A 154 -8.17 -17.31 -1.43
CA PHE A 154 -7.84 -17.43 -2.85
C PHE A 154 -7.79 -18.88 -3.30
N GLU A 155 -8.47 -19.19 -4.42
CA GLU A 155 -8.38 -20.50 -5.09
C GLU A 155 -7.16 -20.54 -6.02
N GLU A 156 -6.92 -19.48 -6.77
CA GLU A 156 -5.75 -19.29 -7.63
C GLU A 156 -4.83 -18.25 -6.98
N ARG A 157 -3.53 -18.46 -7.10
CA ARG A 157 -2.51 -17.58 -6.48
C ARG A 157 -1.59 -17.01 -7.54
N ASP A 158 -1.35 -15.72 -7.43
CA ASP A 158 -0.30 -15.06 -8.18
C ASP A 158 1.10 -15.44 -7.65
N ARG A 159 2.15 -14.89 -8.28
CA ARG A 159 3.54 -15.23 -7.96
C ARG A 159 3.91 -14.86 -6.51
N ILE A 160 3.36 -13.79 -5.96
CA ILE A 160 3.61 -13.37 -4.57
C ILE A 160 2.74 -14.19 -3.60
N GLU A 161 1.46 -14.37 -3.91
CA GLU A 161 0.53 -15.17 -3.10
C GLU A 161 0.95 -16.65 -3.00
N ALA A 162 1.70 -17.15 -3.99
CA ALA A 162 2.24 -18.51 -4.02
C ALA A 162 3.50 -18.71 -3.15
N GLU A 163 4.06 -17.65 -2.59
CA GLU A 163 5.20 -17.74 -1.67
C GLU A 163 4.85 -18.51 -0.40
N SER A 164 5.89 -18.93 0.34
CA SER A 164 5.72 -19.72 1.55
C SER A 164 4.98 -18.94 2.66
N LEU A 165 4.34 -19.65 3.56
CA LEU A 165 3.68 -19.04 4.70
C LEU A 165 4.66 -18.22 5.56
N GLU A 166 5.91 -18.69 5.69
CA GLU A 166 6.96 -18.00 6.42
C GLU A 166 7.32 -16.65 5.77
N PHE A 167 7.29 -16.57 4.43
CA PHE A 167 7.49 -15.32 3.71
C PHE A 167 6.39 -14.30 4.07
N HIS A 168 5.14 -14.71 4.03
CA HIS A 168 4.00 -13.86 4.38
C HIS A 168 4.00 -13.48 5.86
N GLN A 169 4.47 -14.37 6.74
CA GLN A 169 4.62 -14.07 8.16
C GLN A 169 5.67 -12.98 8.39
N ARG A 170 6.84 -13.09 7.73
CA ARG A 170 7.86 -12.03 7.79
C ARG A 170 7.34 -10.70 7.24
N ALA A 171 6.60 -10.72 6.13
CA ALA A 171 6.00 -9.50 5.58
C ALA A 171 5.01 -8.85 6.57
N ARG A 172 4.15 -9.64 7.23
CA ARG A 172 3.25 -9.16 8.30
C ARG A 172 4.03 -8.54 9.46
N GLU A 173 5.10 -9.17 9.90
CA GLU A 173 5.99 -8.62 10.95
C GLU A 173 6.60 -7.29 10.50
N GLY A 174 7.01 -7.18 9.23
CA GLY A 174 7.49 -5.96 8.62
C GLY A 174 6.47 -4.82 8.71
N PHE A 175 5.22 -5.05 8.30
CA PHE A 175 4.14 -4.06 8.44
C PHE A 175 3.92 -3.62 9.89
N ARG A 176 3.89 -4.57 10.81
CA ARG A 176 3.70 -4.27 12.25
C ARG A 176 4.85 -3.47 12.82
N ALA A 177 6.08 -3.76 12.40
CA ALA A 177 7.26 -3.01 12.82
C ALA A 177 7.24 -1.56 12.29
N LEU A 178 6.84 -1.34 11.03
CA LEU A 178 6.65 0.00 10.45
C LEU A 178 5.60 0.80 11.23
N ALA A 179 4.45 0.19 11.52
CA ALA A 179 3.38 0.83 12.28
C ALA A 179 3.82 1.16 13.71
N ALA A 180 4.53 0.26 14.39
CA ALA A 180 5.04 0.49 15.74
C ALA A 180 6.09 1.62 15.80
N ALA A 181 6.87 1.81 14.73
CA ALA A 181 7.88 2.87 14.63
C ALA A 181 7.27 4.27 14.42
N SER A 182 6.02 4.37 13.96
CA SER A 182 5.36 5.65 13.66
C SER A 182 3.85 5.60 14.00
N PRO A 183 3.46 5.36 15.25
CA PRO A 183 2.07 5.07 15.62
C PRO A 183 1.07 6.17 15.24
N ASP A 184 1.47 7.43 15.23
CA ASP A 184 0.60 8.55 14.84
C ASP A 184 0.29 8.57 13.33
N HIS A 185 1.14 7.95 12.53
CA HIS A 185 0.99 7.85 11.07
C HIS A 185 0.10 6.67 10.66
N TYR A 186 -0.07 5.67 11.52
CA TYR A 186 -0.82 4.46 11.21
C TYR A 186 -2.14 4.38 11.97
N LEU A 187 -3.14 3.82 11.27
CA LEU A 187 -4.33 3.24 11.88
C LEU A 187 -4.24 1.72 11.70
N VAL A 188 -3.93 0.99 12.77
CA VAL A 188 -3.81 -0.48 12.73
C VAL A 188 -5.14 -1.08 13.16
N LEU A 189 -5.73 -1.89 12.30
CA LEU A 189 -7.03 -2.54 12.51
C LEU A 189 -6.93 -4.05 12.32
N ASP A 190 -7.61 -4.79 13.18
CA ASP A 190 -7.78 -6.23 13.02
C ASP A 190 -8.73 -6.50 11.83
N ALA A 191 -8.19 -7.09 10.77
CA ALA A 191 -8.93 -7.41 9.55
C ALA A 191 -9.93 -8.58 9.71
N SER A 192 -9.96 -9.21 10.88
CA SER A 192 -10.97 -10.22 11.24
C SER A 192 -12.23 -9.61 11.84
N ALA A 193 -12.19 -8.34 12.23
CA ALA A 193 -13.34 -7.62 12.76
C ALA A 193 -14.44 -7.41 11.70
N GLU A 194 -15.60 -7.03 12.15
CA GLU A 194 -16.76 -6.80 11.30
C GLU A 194 -16.50 -5.67 10.31
N ARG A 195 -16.83 -5.89 9.02
CA ARG A 195 -16.49 -5.01 7.88
C ARG A 195 -16.92 -3.55 8.09
N ASP A 196 -18.15 -3.35 8.55
CA ASP A 196 -18.72 -2.01 8.67
C ASP A 196 -18.17 -1.30 9.91
N HIS A 197 -17.76 -2.05 10.95
CA HIS A 197 -17.04 -1.51 12.10
C HIS A 197 -15.63 -1.01 11.70
N ILE A 198 -14.90 -1.77 10.88
CA ILE A 198 -13.62 -1.34 10.30
C ILE A 198 -13.82 -0.07 9.47
N ALA A 199 -14.83 -0.05 8.59
CA ALA A 199 -15.12 1.10 7.74
C ALA A 199 -15.44 2.37 8.54
N ALA A 200 -16.17 2.25 9.63
CA ALA A 200 -16.48 3.38 10.51
C ALA A 200 -15.21 3.98 11.15
N GLN A 201 -14.33 3.14 11.70
CA GLN A 201 -13.07 3.61 12.30
C GLN A 201 -12.15 4.31 11.28
N ILE A 202 -12.08 3.77 10.05
CA ILE A 202 -11.30 4.37 8.97
C ILE A 202 -11.86 5.74 8.61
N ARG A 203 -13.18 5.85 8.43
CA ARG A 203 -13.84 7.11 8.10
C ARG A 203 -13.60 8.16 9.17
N ASP A 204 -13.86 7.84 10.44
CA ASP A 204 -13.66 8.77 11.56
C ASP A 204 -12.21 9.29 11.61
N ARG A 205 -11.22 8.42 11.37
CA ARG A 205 -9.80 8.81 11.35
C ARG A 205 -9.46 9.71 10.17
N VAL A 206 -10.02 9.44 8.98
CA VAL A 206 -9.78 10.22 7.76
C VAL A 206 -10.49 11.56 7.82
N GLU A 207 -11.72 11.64 8.36
CA GLU A 207 -12.45 12.90 8.53
C GLU A 207 -11.65 13.90 9.36
N GLY A 208 -10.91 13.43 10.36
CA GLY A 208 -10.01 14.28 11.15
C GLY A 208 -8.80 14.85 10.40
N LEU A 209 -8.53 14.39 9.16
CA LEU A 209 -7.46 14.89 8.30
C LEU A 209 -7.97 15.85 7.22
N LEU A 210 -9.27 15.88 7.00
CA LEU A 210 -9.88 16.70 5.94
C LEU A 210 -10.03 18.15 6.40
N PRO A 211 -9.79 19.13 5.48
CA PRO A 211 -9.99 20.55 5.76
C PRO A 211 -11.47 20.91 5.87
#